data_f8a3e276b569d2e47758e7dbc4fb1863
#
_entry.id   f8a3e276b569d2e47758e7dbc4fb1863
#
_cell.length_a   1.000
_cell.length_b   1.000
_cell.length_c   1.000
_cell.angle_alpha   90.00
_cell.angle_beta   90.00
_cell.angle_gamma   90.00
#
_symmetry.space_group_name_H-M   'P 1'
#
loop_
_entity.id
_entity.type
_entity.pdbx_description
1 polymer ?
#
loop_
_entity_poly.entity_id
_entity_poly.type
_entity_poly.pdbx_seq_one_letter_code
_entity_poly.pdbx_strand_id
1 'polypeptide(L)'
;MLVYVLGTSNKVHTDATLANLSHIAPHWTVLCDCDYDTAALNDHLHAYDRSFFMTLHAGDLLSSSFVSELTEQLAALPEHCAGIIYERGAATTLHHFPSPPLIWRTSAVRSSGRPFFLEKDELPFAAYRLHDNLFHLKRDWSWQTIQHTGWQPRAKHYPKWHKAQEEWDLIRPLLEAGAAALLPEVKPTPAISIALCTFNNADYLLWAIRSVLAQSMSNWELIIIDDASSDNTQMKLASLPADPRIRMYTNDSNYGKSHCLNVALSMAEAPWLLELDADDWLPQDAIRILLSTADTATRETSLLYGDYYEWTEGARKQLIFGGIRKTPANVQADALLAGALPIAPRCYRVEALHSIHGWMLNAPYGGRLYEDFEIIIRLSHSHQLRHLPVPLYHRRIRKSSITHQHSEKYAGWMKWMREQAVLPQGDGGDARPST
;
A
#
# COMPACT_ATOMS: atom_id res chain seq x y z
N MET A 1 22.79 13.36 -24.76
CA MET A 1 21.66 13.26 -23.82
C MET A 1 21.18 11.83 -23.84
N LEU A 2 20.91 11.22 -22.68
CA LEU A 2 20.16 9.98 -22.56
C LEU A 2 18.71 10.33 -22.29
N VAL A 3 17.79 9.67 -22.99
CA VAL A 3 16.36 9.87 -22.84
C VAL A 3 15.69 8.55 -22.51
N TYR A 4 15.00 8.50 -21.40
CA TYR A 4 14.14 7.37 -21.05
C TYR A 4 12.70 7.68 -21.48
N VAL A 5 12.15 6.87 -22.39
CA VAL A 5 10.75 6.95 -22.81
C VAL A 5 9.95 5.94 -22.01
N LEU A 6 9.02 6.43 -21.19
CA LEU A 6 8.26 5.66 -20.21
C LEU A 6 6.82 5.44 -20.68
N GLY A 7 6.20 4.36 -20.23
CA GLY A 7 4.81 4.04 -20.57
C GLY A 7 4.62 3.54 -22.00
N THR A 8 5.59 2.84 -22.53
CA THR A 8 5.73 2.42 -23.95
C THR A 8 4.80 1.28 -24.39
N SER A 9 3.88 0.85 -23.53
CA SER A 9 2.92 -0.20 -23.86
C SER A 9 1.93 0.11 -24.99
N ASN A 10 1.82 1.38 -25.39
CA ASN A 10 1.05 1.78 -26.57
C ASN A 10 2.02 2.06 -27.72
N LYS A 11 2.12 1.11 -28.63
CA LYS A 11 3.06 1.18 -29.76
C LYS A 11 2.91 2.47 -30.58
N VAL A 12 1.69 2.90 -30.90
CA VAL A 12 1.46 4.13 -31.70
C VAL A 12 2.05 5.36 -31.03
N HIS A 13 1.92 5.46 -29.72
CA HIS A 13 2.46 6.60 -28.98
C HIS A 13 3.97 6.53 -28.83
N THR A 14 4.49 5.33 -28.58
CA THR A 14 5.93 5.09 -28.54
C THR A 14 6.58 5.44 -29.88
N ASP A 15 6.05 4.91 -30.97
CA ASP A 15 6.56 5.19 -32.32
C ASP A 15 6.54 6.69 -32.65
N ALA A 16 5.50 7.42 -32.22
CA ALA A 16 5.42 8.86 -32.42
C ALA A 16 6.52 9.63 -31.67
N THR A 17 6.79 9.29 -30.42
CA THR A 17 7.88 9.90 -29.63
C THR A 17 9.24 9.55 -30.21
N LEU A 18 9.46 8.29 -30.56
CA LEU A 18 10.74 7.83 -31.14
C LEU A 18 11.02 8.50 -32.50
N ALA A 19 10.01 8.58 -33.37
CA ALA A 19 10.13 9.27 -34.66
C ALA A 19 10.43 10.77 -34.48
N ASN A 20 9.77 11.42 -33.53
CA ASN A 20 10.03 12.81 -33.17
C ASN A 20 11.47 13.01 -32.70
N LEU A 21 11.93 12.22 -31.71
CA LEU A 21 13.30 12.32 -31.18
C LEU A 21 14.37 12.02 -32.21
N SER A 22 14.16 11.01 -33.07
CA SER A 22 15.12 10.67 -34.13
C SER A 22 15.26 11.78 -35.18
N HIS A 23 14.19 12.55 -35.38
CA HIS A 23 14.20 13.69 -36.32
C HIS A 23 14.88 14.94 -35.73
N ILE A 24 14.53 15.31 -34.47
CA ILE A 24 14.98 16.60 -33.87
C ILE A 24 16.31 16.49 -33.13
N ALA A 25 16.66 15.28 -32.64
CA ALA A 25 17.85 15.04 -31.83
C ALA A 25 18.48 13.64 -32.12
N PRO A 26 18.90 13.38 -33.36
CA PRO A 26 19.38 12.03 -33.78
C PRO A 26 20.63 11.54 -33.01
N HIS A 27 21.32 12.45 -32.32
CA HIS A 27 22.51 12.15 -31.54
C HIS A 27 22.18 11.81 -30.07
N TRP A 28 20.91 11.80 -29.67
CA TRP A 28 20.51 11.36 -28.35
C TRP A 28 20.37 9.85 -28.28
N THR A 29 20.75 9.26 -27.17
CA THR A 29 20.49 7.85 -26.88
C THR A 29 19.11 7.73 -26.26
N VAL A 30 18.26 6.89 -26.82
CA VAL A 30 16.89 6.72 -26.36
C VAL A 30 16.69 5.29 -25.90
N LEU A 31 16.18 5.11 -24.68
CA LEU A 31 15.82 3.83 -24.08
C LEU A 31 14.33 3.81 -23.72
N CYS A 32 13.67 2.69 -23.95
CA CYS A 32 12.24 2.52 -23.66
C CYS A 32 12.05 1.58 -22.47
N ASP A 33 11.08 1.87 -21.63
CA ASP A 33 10.76 1.04 -20.45
C ASP A 33 10.16 -0.34 -20.78
N CYS A 34 9.78 -0.58 -22.05
CA CYS A 34 9.31 -1.89 -22.51
C CYS A 34 10.45 -2.87 -22.87
N ASP A 35 11.63 -2.33 -23.15
CA ASP A 35 12.77 -3.11 -23.65
C ASP A 35 13.69 -3.56 -22.51
N TYR A 36 13.53 -2.97 -21.32
CA TYR A 36 14.38 -3.20 -20.16
C TYR A 36 13.56 -3.33 -18.89
N ASP A 37 13.99 -4.21 -17.99
CA ASP A 37 13.52 -4.19 -16.61
C ASP A 37 14.13 -3.01 -15.84
N THR A 38 13.63 -2.76 -14.64
CA THR A 38 14.06 -1.62 -13.81
C THR A 38 15.52 -1.74 -13.37
N ALA A 39 16.02 -2.95 -13.15
CA ALA A 39 17.42 -3.18 -12.80
C ALA A 39 18.32 -2.79 -13.98
N ALA A 40 18.01 -3.26 -15.19
CA ALA A 40 18.76 -2.91 -16.40
C ALA A 40 18.72 -1.40 -16.70
N LEU A 41 17.58 -0.71 -16.48
CA LEU A 41 17.49 0.75 -16.62
C LEU A 41 18.37 1.48 -15.60
N ASN A 42 18.43 1.01 -14.36
CA ASN A 42 19.33 1.57 -13.34
C ASN A 42 20.80 1.31 -13.69
N ASP A 43 21.15 0.13 -14.18
CA ASP A 43 22.50 -0.21 -14.62
C ASP A 43 22.96 0.68 -15.78
N HIS A 44 22.09 0.91 -16.77
CA HIS A 44 22.35 1.87 -17.85
C HIS A 44 22.58 3.28 -17.30
N LEU A 45 21.79 3.73 -16.31
CA LEU A 45 21.98 5.03 -15.71
C LEU A 45 23.29 5.12 -14.91
N HIS A 46 23.67 4.05 -14.21
CA HIS A 46 24.94 3.98 -13.48
C HIS A 46 26.16 3.97 -14.41
N ALA A 47 26.06 3.31 -15.56
CA ALA A 47 27.12 3.26 -16.57
C ALA A 47 27.20 4.54 -17.42
N TYR A 48 26.14 5.37 -17.43
CA TYR A 48 26.04 6.57 -18.27
C TYR A 48 27.01 7.66 -17.81
N ASP A 49 27.94 8.06 -18.65
CA ASP A 49 29.05 8.96 -18.36
C ASP A 49 28.75 10.46 -18.52
N ARG A 50 27.59 10.81 -19.07
CA ARG A 50 27.19 12.21 -19.31
C ARG A 50 26.53 12.85 -18.09
N SER A 51 26.62 14.18 -18.05
CA SER A 51 26.17 14.98 -16.89
C SER A 51 24.65 14.98 -16.68
N PHE A 52 23.87 14.77 -17.74
CA PHE A 52 22.41 14.91 -17.69
C PHE A 52 21.68 13.84 -18.50
N PHE A 53 20.52 13.45 -18.00
CA PHE A 53 19.57 12.61 -18.71
C PHE A 53 18.15 13.16 -18.59
N MET A 54 17.20 12.68 -19.39
CA MET A 54 15.83 13.15 -19.45
C MET A 54 14.84 11.98 -19.40
N THR A 55 13.68 12.23 -18.80
CA THR A 55 12.52 11.32 -18.82
C THR A 55 11.38 11.94 -19.62
N LEU A 56 10.77 11.17 -20.52
CA LEU A 56 9.59 11.50 -21.31
C LEU A 56 8.55 10.40 -21.21
N HIS A 57 7.29 10.72 -21.47
CA HIS A 57 6.26 9.70 -21.66
C HIS A 57 6.02 9.41 -23.14
N ALA A 58 5.69 8.15 -23.46
CA ALA A 58 5.29 7.75 -24.78
C ALA A 58 4.07 8.57 -25.26
N GLY A 59 4.21 9.24 -26.40
CA GLY A 59 3.25 10.20 -26.95
C GLY A 59 3.63 11.67 -26.74
N ASP A 60 4.61 11.97 -25.87
CA ASP A 60 5.14 13.33 -25.73
C ASP A 60 6.00 13.68 -26.96
N LEU A 61 5.87 14.93 -27.43
CA LEU A 61 6.62 15.47 -28.57
C LEU A 61 7.40 16.71 -28.16
N LEU A 62 8.60 16.84 -28.66
CA LEU A 62 9.46 18.01 -28.48
C LEU A 62 9.63 18.77 -29.79
N SER A 63 9.83 20.09 -29.72
CA SER A 63 10.22 20.91 -30.89
C SER A 63 11.73 21.02 -31.02
N SER A 64 12.20 21.38 -32.21
CA SER A 64 13.63 21.67 -32.44
C SER A 64 14.10 22.85 -31.59
N SER A 65 13.25 23.85 -31.35
CA SER A 65 13.57 24.98 -30.48
C SER A 65 13.79 24.56 -29.03
N PHE A 66 13.03 23.54 -28.54
CA PHE A 66 13.24 22.97 -27.22
C PHE A 66 14.64 22.37 -27.07
N VAL A 67 15.09 21.60 -28.07
CA VAL A 67 16.43 20.98 -28.07
C VAL A 67 17.55 22.01 -28.05
N SER A 68 17.43 23.09 -28.83
CA SER A 68 18.42 24.18 -28.87
C SER A 68 18.51 24.90 -27.54
N GLU A 69 17.37 25.33 -26.99
CA GLU A 69 17.30 26.02 -25.73
C GLU A 69 17.77 25.16 -24.55
N LEU A 70 17.43 23.87 -24.55
CA LEU A 70 17.88 22.93 -23.53
C LEU A 70 19.43 22.91 -23.46
N THR A 71 20.12 22.95 -24.59
CA THR A 71 21.59 22.92 -24.62
C THR A 71 22.18 24.16 -23.92
N GLU A 72 21.60 25.33 -24.17
CA GLU A 72 22.02 26.57 -23.51
C GLU A 72 21.74 26.57 -22.00
N GLN A 73 20.54 26.10 -21.62
CA GLN A 73 20.14 26.03 -20.22
C GLN A 73 20.97 25.04 -19.40
N LEU A 74 21.35 23.89 -19.99
CA LEU A 74 22.23 22.94 -19.33
C LEU A 74 23.64 23.47 -19.11
N ALA A 75 24.15 24.29 -20.04
CA ALA A 75 25.47 24.92 -19.90
C ALA A 75 25.48 25.96 -18.78
N ALA A 76 24.34 26.62 -18.52
CA ALA A 76 24.16 27.64 -17.49
C ALA A 76 23.66 27.09 -16.14
N LEU A 77 23.34 25.78 -16.04
CA LEU A 77 22.71 25.21 -14.85
C LEU A 77 23.67 25.19 -13.65
N PRO A 78 23.32 25.88 -12.54
CA PRO A 78 24.14 25.92 -11.34
C PRO A 78 24.45 24.50 -10.80
N GLU A 79 25.65 24.30 -10.26
CA GLU A 79 26.11 23.00 -9.77
C GLU A 79 25.22 22.41 -8.64
N HIS A 80 24.67 23.28 -7.81
CA HIS A 80 23.78 22.86 -6.72
C HIS A 80 22.38 22.42 -7.18
N CYS A 81 22.00 22.65 -8.44
CA CYS A 81 20.70 22.22 -8.96
C CYS A 81 20.74 20.75 -9.38
N ALA A 82 19.75 20.01 -8.91
CA ALA A 82 19.56 18.59 -9.27
C ALA A 82 19.06 18.39 -10.70
N GLY A 83 18.55 19.45 -11.34
CA GLY A 83 18.07 19.40 -12.71
C GLY A 83 17.21 20.58 -13.11
N ILE A 84 16.47 20.40 -14.23
CA ILE A 84 15.57 21.40 -14.81
C ILE A 84 14.15 20.85 -14.84
N ILE A 85 13.20 21.69 -14.42
CA ILE A 85 11.75 21.47 -14.56
C ILE A 85 11.22 22.41 -15.65
N TYR A 86 10.50 21.86 -16.61
CA TYR A 86 9.82 22.66 -17.60
C TYR A 86 8.35 22.88 -17.23
N GLU A 87 7.95 24.15 -17.11
CA GLU A 87 6.58 24.56 -16.85
C GLU A 87 5.91 25.10 -18.10
N ARG A 88 4.64 24.77 -18.29
CA ARG A 88 3.82 25.24 -19.40
C ARG A 88 2.88 26.36 -18.93
N GLY A 89 3.15 27.60 -19.35
CA GLY A 89 2.29 28.75 -19.08
C GLY A 89 2.63 29.49 -17.77
N ALA A 90 1.92 30.58 -17.49
CA ALA A 90 2.07 31.37 -16.26
C ALA A 90 1.58 30.54 -15.07
N ALA A 91 2.43 29.72 -14.54
CA ALA A 91 2.12 28.89 -13.38
C ALA A 91 2.19 29.73 -12.11
N THR A 92 1.09 29.79 -11.42
CA THR A 92 0.91 30.55 -10.22
C THR A 92 1.25 29.78 -8.95
N THR A 93 1.92 28.66 -9.00
CA THR A 93 2.37 27.97 -7.77
C THR A 93 3.38 26.88 -8.11
N LEU A 94 4.49 26.85 -7.39
CA LEU A 94 5.41 25.71 -7.30
C LEU A 94 4.62 24.46 -6.93
N HIS A 95 4.29 23.67 -7.91
CA HIS A 95 3.43 22.53 -7.70
C HIS A 95 4.23 21.26 -7.48
N HIS A 96 3.79 20.53 -6.52
CA HIS A 96 4.38 19.35 -5.93
C HIS A 96 4.59 18.19 -6.90
N PHE A 97 4.17 18.31 -8.16
CA PHE A 97 4.33 17.31 -9.21
C PHE A 97 4.76 17.96 -10.51
N PRO A 98 6.06 17.93 -10.81
CA PRO A 98 6.54 18.42 -12.09
C PRO A 98 5.97 17.52 -13.20
N SER A 99 5.37 18.16 -14.18
CA SER A 99 5.07 17.48 -15.43
C SER A 99 6.37 17.24 -16.19
N PRO A 100 6.63 16.06 -16.76
CA PRO A 100 7.74 15.88 -17.68
C PRO A 100 7.65 16.87 -18.86
N PRO A 101 8.78 17.19 -19.51
CA PRO A 101 10.08 16.56 -19.36
C PRO A 101 10.82 17.03 -18.10
N LEU A 102 11.39 16.08 -17.37
CA LEU A 102 12.32 16.36 -16.29
C LEU A 102 13.73 16.08 -16.75
N ILE A 103 14.60 17.05 -16.59
CA ILE A 103 16.02 16.91 -16.90
C ILE A 103 16.75 16.73 -15.57
N TRP A 104 17.46 15.64 -15.45
CA TRP A 104 18.14 15.22 -14.25
C TRP A 104 19.64 15.38 -14.36
N ARG A 105 20.28 15.91 -13.31
CA ARG A 105 21.73 15.84 -13.17
C ARG A 105 22.13 14.44 -12.71
N THR A 106 22.89 13.73 -13.50
CA THR A 106 23.29 12.33 -13.24
C THR A 106 24.02 12.17 -11.91
N SER A 107 24.91 13.11 -11.56
CA SER A 107 25.67 13.08 -10.30
C SER A 107 24.74 13.21 -9.07
N ALA A 108 23.71 14.05 -9.14
CA ALA A 108 22.74 14.20 -8.04
C ALA A 108 21.97 12.91 -7.79
N VAL A 109 21.52 12.25 -8.86
CA VAL A 109 20.81 10.97 -8.75
C VAL A 109 21.73 9.88 -8.18
N ARG A 110 22.96 9.77 -8.66
CA ARG A 110 23.93 8.78 -8.16
C ARG A 110 24.28 8.99 -6.69
N SER A 111 24.47 10.25 -6.27
CA SER A 111 24.78 10.59 -4.87
C SER A 111 23.61 10.37 -3.92
N SER A 112 22.39 10.12 -4.44
CA SER A 112 21.20 9.88 -3.61
C SER A 112 21.29 8.59 -2.79
N GLY A 113 22.10 7.62 -3.25
CA GLY A 113 22.18 6.28 -2.67
C GLY A 113 20.92 5.43 -2.90
N ARG A 114 20.01 5.87 -3.78
CA ARG A 114 18.75 5.18 -4.07
C ARG A 114 18.66 4.83 -5.56
N PRO A 115 17.99 3.73 -5.93
CA PRO A 115 17.70 3.44 -7.32
C PRO A 115 16.81 4.55 -7.90
N PHE A 116 17.06 4.93 -9.14
CA PHE A 116 16.24 5.93 -9.83
C PHE A 116 14.91 5.32 -10.30
N PHE A 117 14.98 4.15 -10.91
CA PHE A 117 13.81 3.38 -11.27
C PHE A 117 13.52 2.36 -10.16
N LEU A 118 12.35 2.45 -9.54
CA LEU A 118 11.91 1.49 -8.54
C LEU A 118 11.23 0.31 -9.21
N GLU A 119 11.36 -0.87 -8.63
CA GLU A 119 10.64 -2.04 -9.09
C GLU A 119 9.13 -1.88 -8.91
N LYS A 120 8.34 -2.54 -9.76
CA LYS A 120 6.87 -2.47 -9.72
C LYS A 120 6.30 -2.91 -8.37
N ASP A 121 6.99 -3.84 -7.72
CA ASP A 121 6.61 -4.36 -6.40
C ASP A 121 6.88 -3.36 -5.27
N GLU A 122 7.77 -2.40 -5.49
CA GLU A 122 8.08 -1.36 -4.51
C GLU A 122 7.16 -0.14 -4.61
N LEU A 123 6.56 0.12 -5.78
CA LEU A 123 5.65 1.24 -6.02
C LEU A 123 4.46 0.85 -6.90
N PRO A 124 3.42 0.24 -6.34
CA PRO A 124 2.25 -0.17 -7.10
C PRO A 124 1.34 1.00 -7.53
N PHE A 125 1.69 2.24 -7.22
CA PHE A 125 0.82 3.41 -7.39
C PHE A 125 0.93 4.01 -8.80
N ALA A 126 -0.21 4.27 -9.43
CA ALA A 126 -0.27 4.74 -10.81
C ALA A 126 0.30 6.16 -11.01
N ALA A 127 0.19 7.00 -9.99
CA ALA A 127 0.61 8.40 -10.06
C ALA A 127 2.12 8.60 -9.92
N TYR A 128 2.82 7.66 -9.26
CA TYR A 128 4.23 7.79 -8.88
C TYR A 128 5.07 6.78 -9.62
N ARG A 129 5.16 6.97 -10.92
CA ARG A 129 6.05 6.14 -11.70
C ARG A 129 7.49 6.41 -11.31
N LEU A 130 8.23 5.38 -11.41
CA LEU A 130 9.64 5.10 -11.25
C LEU A 130 10.60 6.31 -11.18
N HIS A 131 10.33 7.40 -11.90
CA HIS A 131 11.20 8.60 -11.95
C HIS A 131 10.78 9.74 -11.01
N ASP A 132 9.53 9.74 -10.52
CA ASP A 132 9.04 10.85 -9.69
C ASP A 132 9.43 10.66 -8.21
N ASN A 133 9.81 9.45 -7.85
CA ASN A 133 10.12 9.10 -6.48
C ASN A 133 11.29 9.93 -5.90
N LEU A 134 12.40 10.09 -6.62
CA LEU A 134 13.52 10.90 -6.13
C LEU A 134 13.18 12.38 -6.03
N PHE A 135 12.39 12.91 -6.96
CA PHE A 135 11.91 14.28 -6.88
C PHE A 135 11.13 14.54 -5.58
N HIS A 136 10.27 13.61 -5.21
CA HIS A 136 9.44 13.74 -4.01
C HIS A 136 10.19 13.43 -2.71
N LEU A 137 11.12 12.49 -2.73
CA LEU A 137 11.88 12.09 -1.55
C LEU A 137 13.03 13.06 -1.22
N LYS A 138 13.57 13.75 -2.22
CA LYS A 138 14.68 14.69 -2.08
C LYS A 138 14.19 16.14 -2.15
N ARG A 139 13.38 16.55 -1.19
CA ARG A 139 12.78 17.88 -1.10
C ARG A 139 13.82 19.00 -0.86
N ASP A 140 15.00 18.67 -0.39
CA ASP A 140 16.14 19.54 -0.20
C ASP A 140 16.89 19.85 -1.52
N TRP A 141 16.56 19.14 -2.60
CA TRP A 141 17.17 19.40 -3.89
C TRP A 141 16.63 20.67 -4.54
N SER A 142 17.54 21.53 -5.00
CA SER A 142 17.20 22.71 -5.79
C SER A 142 16.96 22.33 -7.23
N TRP A 143 15.98 22.97 -7.84
CA TRP A 143 15.61 22.78 -9.25
C TRP A 143 15.56 24.12 -9.96
N GLN A 144 16.03 24.17 -11.22
CA GLN A 144 15.79 25.30 -12.08
C GLN A 144 14.47 25.11 -12.81
N THR A 145 13.56 26.08 -12.69
CA THR A 145 12.29 26.08 -13.41
C THR A 145 12.38 26.96 -14.66
N ILE A 146 11.99 26.40 -15.82
CA ILE A 146 12.01 27.10 -17.10
C ILE A 146 10.62 27.02 -17.73
N GLN A 147 10.13 28.13 -18.24
CA GLN A 147 8.89 28.16 -19.02
C GLN A 147 9.23 27.94 -20.49
N HIS A 148 8.62 26.94 -21.11
CA HIS A 148 8.83 26.61 -22.51
C HIS A 148 7.58 26.07 -23.18
N THR A 149 7.37 26.43 -24.46
CA THR A 149 6.21 26.02 -25.27
C THR A 149 6.51 24.86 -26.21
N GLY A 150 7.77 24.47 -26.34
CA GLY A 150 8.23 23.45 -27.31
C GLY A 150 8.02 22.00 -26.91
N TRP A 151 7.39 21.73 -25.76
CA TRP A 151 6.97 20.43 -25.34
C TRP A 151 5.46 20.28 -25.47
N GLN A 152 5.01 19.21 -26.13
CA GLN A 152 3.60 18.87 -26.30
C GLN A 152 3.32 17.56 -25.53
N PRO A 153 2.77 17.66 -24.32
CA PRO A 153 2.44 16.48 -23.53
C PRO A 153 1.23 15.76 -24.09
N ARG A 154 1.21 14.45 -23.96
CA ARG A 154 0.00 13.69 -24.22
C ARG A 154 -0.99 13.91 -23.09
N ALA A 155 -2.04 14.69 -23.32
CA ALA A 155 -3.01 15.20 -22.34
C ALA A 155 -3.69 14.13 -21.45
N LYS A 156 -3.67 12.83 -21.81
CA LYS A 156 -4.35 11.76 -21.07
C LYS A 156 -3.46 11.02 -20.07
N HIS A 157 -2.18 11.33 -19.97
CA HIS A 157 -1.25 10.58 -19.11
C HIS A 157 -1.02 11.18 -17.73
N TYR A 158 -1.38 12.45 -17.56
CA TYR A 158 -1.13 13.13 -16.31
C TYR A 158 -2.36 13.03 -15.43
N PRO A 159 -2.25 12.42 -14.23
CA PRO A 159 -3.32 12.44 -13.25
C PRO A 159 -3.67 13.90 -12.93
N LYS A 160 -4.92 14.17 -12.61
CA LYS A 160 -5.30 15.48 -12.06
C LYS A 160 -4.43 15.69 -10.82
N TRP A 161 -3.55 16.66 -10.86
CA TRP A 161 -2.45 16.85 -9.93
C TRP A 161 -2.88 16.94 -8.44
N HIS A 162 -4.06 17.48 -8.11
CA HIS A 162 -4.58 17.49 -6.75
C HIS A 162 -4.84 16.08 -6.18
N LYS A 163 -5.29 15.13 -7.02
CA LYS A 163 -5.38 13.72 -6.61
C LYS A 163 -4.02 13.09 -6.39
N ALA A 164 -3.06 13.45 -7.23
CA ALA A 164 -1.71 12.94 -7.10
C ALA A 164 -1.04 13.44 -5.81
N GLN A 165 -1.32 14.67 -5.36
CA GLN A 165 -0.83 15.17 -4.09
C GLN A 165 -1.44 14.42 -2.89
N GLU A 166 -2.76 14.18 -2.92
CA GLU A 166 -3.44 13.41 -1.88
C GLU A 166 -2.86 11.99 -1.78
N GLU A 167 -2.67 11.31 -2.92
CA GLU A 167 -2.04 10.00 -2.97
C GLU A 167 -0.62 10.04 -2.40
N TRP A 168 0.17 11.03 -2.80
CA TRP A 168 1.55 11.17 -2.34
C TRP A 168 1.64 11.37 -0.83
N ASP A 169 0.83 12.22 -0.25
CA ASP A 169 0.82 12.48 1.19
C ASP A 169 0.47 11.21 2.00
N LEU A 170 -0.31 10.30 1.40
CA LEU A 170 -0.65 9.03 2.01
C LEU A 170 0.45 7.96 1.90
N ILE A 171 1.24 7.96 0.80
CA ILE A 171 2.25 6.91 0.56
C ILE A 171 3.68 7.33 0.93
N ARG A 172 3.98 8.63 0.93
CA ARG A 172 5.31 9.15 1.27
C ARG A 172 5.86 8.60 2.60
N PRO A 173 5.09 8.56 3.71
CA PRO A 173 5.59 8.02 4.97
C PRO A 173 6.08 6.57 4.87
N LEU A 174 5.44 5.76 4.03
CA LEU A 174 5.83 4.36 3.80
C LEU A 174 7.16 4.25 3.04
N LEU A 175 7.41 5.18 2.11
CA LEU A 175 8.66 5.21 1.35
C LEU A 175 9.83 5.74 2.18
N GLU A 176 9.58 6.72 3.04
CA GLU A 176 10.59 7.31 3.92
C GLU A 176 11.02 6.33 5.03
N ALA A 177 10.08 5.61 5.64
CA ALA A 177 10.34 4.67 6.73
C ALA A 177 11.25 3.49 6.33
N GLY A 178 11.19 3.04 5.09
CA GLY A 178 12.03 1.94 4.60
C GLY A 178 13.54 2.22 4.64
N ALA A 179 13.94 3.49 4.85
CA ALA A 179 15.35 3.90 4.89
C ALA A 179 15.90 4.16 6.32
N ALA A 180 15.06 4.25 7.34
CA ALA A 180 15.44 4.79 8.64
C ALA A 180 14.79 4.12 9.86
N ALA A 181 14.13 2.98 9.70
CA ALA A 181 13.60 2.26 10.87
C ALA A 181 14.79 1.79 11.75
N LEU A 182 15.14 2.59 12.75
CA LEU A 182 16.05 2.14 13.81
C LEU A 182 15.38 0.93 14.47
N LEU A 183 16.00 -0.24 14.28
CA LEU A 183 15.56 -1.45 14.96
C LEU A 183 15.77 -1.23 16.45
N PRO A 184 14.78 -1.48 17.29
CA PRO A 184 14.97 -1.39 18.73
C PRO A 184 15.96 -2.48 19.17
N GLU A 185 16.93 -2.12 20.00
CA GLU A 185 17.88 -3.09 20.56
C GLU A 185 17.20 -4.13 21.44
N VAL A 186 16.07 -3.76 22.04
CA VAL A 186 15.26 -4.63 22.91
C VAL A 186 13.81 -4.54 22.47
N LYS A 187 13.12 -5.70 22.42
CA LYS A 187 11.66 -5.75 22.13
C LYS A 187 10.91 -4.93 23.19
N PRO A 188 10.20 -3.85 22.79
CA PRO A 188 9.34 -3.13 23.74
C PRO A 188 8.15 -4.00 24.15
N THR A 189 7.57 -3.76 25.32
CA THR A 189 6.29 -4.38 25.70
C THR A 189 5.23 -3.90 24.73
N PRO A 190 4.55 -4.79 23.97
CA PRO A 190 3.60 -4.36 22.96
C PRO A 190 2.30 -3.86 23.61
N ALA A 191 1.81 -2.74 23.13
CA ALA A 191 0.49 -2.21 23.47
C ALA A 191 -0.59 -2.68 22.48
N ILE A 192 -0.17 -3.13 21.31
CA ILE A 192 -1.02 -3.68 20.26
C ILE A 192 -0.30 -4.80 19.52
N SER A 193 -0.98 -5.94 19.33
CA SER A 193 -0.56 -7.02 18.46
C SER A 193 -1.20 -6.86 17.10
N ILE A 194 -0.46 -7.04 16.02
CA ILE A 194 -0.96 -6.97 14.65
C ILE A 194 -0.94 -8.37 14.07
N ALA A 195 -2.11 -8.90 13.73
CA ALA A 195 -2.28 -10.20 13.08
C ALA A 195 -2.30 -10.01 11.55
N LEU A 196 -1.29 -10.53 10.86
CA LEU A 196 -1.20 -10.52 9.41
C LEU A 196 -1.22 -11.96 8.91
N CYS A 197 -2.37 -12.40 8.39
CA CYS A 197 -2.54 -13.73 7.79
C CYS A 197 -2.31 -13.65 6.28
N THR A 198 -1.52 -14.57 5.73
CA THR A 198 -1.18 -14.57 4.31
C THR A 198 -1.31 -15.97 3.70
N PHE A 199 -1.76 -16.03 2.45
CA PHE A 199 -1.74 -17.23 1.61
C PHE A 199 -1.61 -16.79 0.15
N ASN A 200 -0.47 -17.11 -0.47
CA ASN A 200 -0.18 -16.75 -1.87
C ASN A 200 -0.33 -15.26 -2.18
N ASN A 201 0.22 -14.40 -1.32
CA ASN A 201 0.18 -12.94 -1.43
C ASN A 201 1.58 -12.30 -1.59
N ALA A 202 2.53 -13.00 -2.20
CA ALA A 202 3.90 -12.51 -2.38
C ALA A 202 3.99 -11.10 -2.99
N ASP A 203 3.08 -10.76 -3.91
CA ASP A 203 3.05 -9.48 -4.61
C ASP A 203 2.61 -8.29 -3.73
N TYR A 204 1.98 -8.54 -2.58
CA TYR A 204 1.34 -7.51 -1.77
C TYR A 204 1.91 -7.39 -0.37
N LEU A 205 2.34 -8.51 0.18
CA LEU A 205 2.72 -8.69 1.58
C LEU A 205 3.74 -7.65 2.09
N LEU A 206 4.75 -7.33 1.28
CA LEU A 206 5.78 -6.38 1.68
C LEU A 206 5.24 -4.96 1.93
N TRP A 207 4.15 -4.55 1.26
CA TRP A 207 3.50 -3.27 1.54
C TRP A 207 2.77 -3.26 2.87
N ALA A 208 2.07 -4.35 3.19
CA ALA A 208 1.46 -4.52 4.50
C ALA A 208 2.51 -4.43 5.63
N ILE A 209 3.60 -5.19 5.52
CA ILE A 209 4.69 -5.18 6.50
C ILE A 209 5.36 -3.79 6.58
N ARG A 210 5.66 -3.17 5.45
CA ARG A 210 6.26 -1.82 5.39
C ARG A 210 5.40 -0.80 6.13
N SER A 211 4.07 -0.90 6.01
CA SER A 211 3.16 0.00 6.71
C SER A 211 3.18 -0.14 8.23
N VAL A 212 3.45 -1.33 8.74
CA VAL A 212 3.66 -1.57 10.17
C VAL A 212 4.99 -1.00 10.64
N LEU A 213 6.06 -1.22 9.86
CA LEU A 213 7.39 -0.66 10.16
C LEU A 213 7.40 0.87 10.12
N ALA A 214 6.53 1.49 9.31
CA ALA A 214 6.39 2.94 9.15
C ALA A 214 5.53 3.61 10.22
N GLN A 215 4.96 2.86 11.16
CA GLN A 215 4.10 3.44 12.20
C GLN A 215 4.86 4.45 13.08
N SER A 216 4.18 5.54 13.43
CA SER A 216 4.73 6.59 14.30
C SER A 216 4.94 6.16 15.75
N MET A 217 4.32 5.04 16.17
CA MET A 217 4.53 4.38 17.48
C MET A 217 5.33 3.09 17.28
N SER A 218 6.18 2.74 18.23
CA SER A 218 7.08 1.57 18.14
C SER A 218 6.68 0.40 19.06
N ASN A 219 5.72 0.59 19.98
CA ASN A 219 5.28 -0.40 20.97
C ASN A 219 4.21 -1.36 20.42
N TRP A 220 4.48 -1.90 19.25
CA TRP A 220 3.68 -2.94 18.59
C TRP A 220 4.47 -4.24 18.45
N GLU A 221 3.76 -5.33 18.25
CA GLU A 221 4.30 -6.57 17.70
C GLU A 221 3.52 -6.96 16.44
N LEU A 222 4.23 -7.58 15.49
CA LEU A 222 3.65 -8.10 14.26
C LEU A 222 3.73 -9.61 14.25
N ILE A 223 2.59 -10.28 14.17
CA ILE A 223 2.45 -11.73 14.11
C ILE A 223 2.02 -12.09 12.69
N ILE A 224 2.92 -12.69 11.93
CA ILE A 224 2.68 -13.10 10.55
C ILE A 224 2.38 -14.60 10.54
N ILE A 225 1.22 -14.99 10.03
CA ILE A 225 0.83 -16.39 9.86
C ILE A 225 0.76 -16.69 8.35
N ASP A 226 1.70 -17.49 7.86
CA ASP A 226 1.67 -18.01 6.49
C ASP A 226 0.90 -19.33 6.46
N ASP A 227 -0.22 -19.34 5.76
CA ASP A 227 -1.15 -20.48 5.68
C ASP A 227 -0.73 -21.48 4.58
N ALA A 228 0.54 -21.92 4.63
CA ALA A 228 1.17 -22.83 3.67
C ALA A 228 1.19 -22.28 2.23
N SER A 229 1.69 -21.07 2.04
CA SER A 229 1.85 -20.46 0.70
C SER A 229 2.77 -21.31 -0.19
N SER A 230 2.41 -21.40 -1.46
CA SER A 230 3.17 -22.11 -2.50
C SER A 230 3.85 -21.16 -3.52
N ASP A 231 3.61 -19.86 -3.40
CA ASP A 231 4.26 -18.82 -4.20
C ASP A 231 5.55 -18.32 -3.51
N ASN A 232 6.07 -17.17 -3.93
CA ASN A 232 7.28 -16.58 -3.36
C ASN A 232 7.09 -15.92 -1.98
N THR A 233 5.96 -16.11 -1.30
CA THR A 233 5.68 -15.51 0.02
C THR A 233 6.76 -15.84 1.03
N GLN A 234 7.12 -17.11 1.18
CA GLN A 234 8.14 -17.53 2.16
C GLN A 234 9.52 -16.94 1.86
N MET A 235 9.91 -16.87 0.58
CA MET A 235 11.16 -16.25 0.17
C MET A 235 11.19 -14.77 0.55
N LYS A 236 10.08 -14.03 0.34
CA LYS A 236 9.97 -12.62 0.72
C LYS A 236 9.99 -12.43 2.23
N LEU A 237 9.34 -13.30 3.00
CA LEU A 237 9.40 -13.29 4.46
C LEU A 237 10.82 -13.53 4.97
N ALA A 238 11.54 -14.49 4.39
CA ALA A 238 12.92 -14.80 4.76
C ALA A 238 13.90 -13.64 4.44
N SER A 239 13.56 -12.76 3.53
CA SER A 239 14.38 -11.59 3.17
C SER A 239 14.17 -10.38 4.09
N LEU A 240 13.22 -10.43 5.02
CA LEU A 240 12.99 -9.34 5.96
C LEU A 240 14.19 -9.20 6.93
N PRO A 241 14.57 -7.97 7.27
CA PRO A 241 15.57 -7.74 8.30
C PRO A 241 15.06 -8.30 9.64
N ALA A 242 15.98 -8.83 10.46
CA ALA A 242 15.62 -9.31 11.78
C ALA A 242 15.11 -8.15 12.66
N ASP A 243 13.88 -8.24 13.10
CA ASP A 243 13.25 -7.29 14.02
C ASP A 243 12.62 -8.07 15.19
N PRO A 244 13.00 -7.81 16.45
CA PRO A 244 12.50 -8.56 17.61
C PRO A 244 10.99 -8.41 17.84
N ARG A 245 10.36 -7.44 17.19
CA ARG A 245 8.91 -7.21 17.25
C ARG A 245 8.12 -8.07 16.25
N ILE A 246 8.80 -8.72 15.29
CA ILE A 246 8.16 -9.54 14.25
C ILE A 246 8.32 -11.01 14.63
N ARG A 247 7.19 -11.70 14.68
CA ARG A 247 7.12 -13.16 14.87
C ARG A 247 6.42 -13.79 13.67
N MET A 248 6.97 -14.86 13.15
CA MET A 248 6.44 -15.56 11.99
C MET A 248 6.11 -17.00 12.33
N TYR A 249 4.99 -17.48 11.84
CA TYR A 249 4.57 -18.87 11.95
C TYR A 249 4.05 -19.35 10.59
N THR A 250 4.40 -20.56 10.20
CA THR A 250 3.94 -21.18 8.95
C THR A 250 3.14 -22.43 9.27
N ASN A 251 1.93 -22.52 8.77
CA ASN A 251 1.11 -23.71 8.83
C ASN A 251 1.69 -24.81 7.91
N ASP A 252 1.47 -26.05 8.22
CA ASP A 252 1.86 -27.20 7.37
C ASP A 252 0.88 -27.44 6.20
N SER A 253 -0.34 -26.90 6.32
CA SER A 253 -1.40 -26.97 5.32
C SER A 253 -2.24 -25.70 5.35
N ASN A 254 -2.98 -25.42 4.26
CA ASN A 254 -3.90 -24.30 4.23
C ASN A 254 -5.16 -24.58 5.06
N TYR A 255 -5.21 -24.03 6.27
CA TYR A 255 -6.34 -24.16 7.20
C TYR A 255 -7.40 -23.06 7.08
N GLY A 256 -7.08 -21.96 6.42
CA GLY A 256 -7.96 -20.80 6.22
C GLY A 256 -7.80 -19.70 7.26
N LYS A 257 -8.39 -18.55 6.95
CA LYS A 257 -8.15 -17.29 7.67
C LYS A 257 -8.58 -17.34 9.14
N SER A 258 -9.75 -17.95 9.45
CA SER A 258 -10.19 -18.11 10.85
C SER A 258 -9.19 -18.87 11.71
N HIS A 259 -8.58 -19.95 11.17
CA HIS A 259 -7.54 -20.68 11.86
C HIS A 259 -6.30 -19.81 12.10
N CYS A 260 -5.83 -19.14 11.08
CA CYS A 260 -4.65 -18.25 11.19
C CYS A 260 -4.87 -17.12 12.21
N LEU A 261 -6.05 -16.54 12.25
CA LEU A 261 -6.40 -15.50 13.24
C LEU A 261 -6.45 -16.07 14.67
N ASN A 262 -6.93 -17.30 14.87
CA ASN A 262 -6.88 -17.96 16.18
C ASN A 262 -5.45 -18.29 16.61
N VAL A 263 -4.59 -18.70 15.67
CA VAL A 263 -3.15 -18.88 15.96
C VAL A 263 -2.53 -17.53 16.35
N ALA A 264 -2.79 -16.47 15.60
CA ALA A 264 -2.30 -15.13 15.94
C ALA A 264 -2.81 -14.65 17.30
N LEU A 265 -4.10 -14.89 17.63
CA LEU A 265 -4.69 -14.59 18.92
C LEU A 265 -3.98 -15.33 20.07
N SER A 266 -3.64 -16.60 19.89
CA SER A 266 -2.91 -17.38 20.89
C SER A 266 -1.46 -16.90 21.12
N MET A 267 -0.89 -16.23 20.13
CA MET A 267 0.46 -15.65 20.17
C MET A 267 0.48 -14.21 20.66
N ALA A 268 -0.66 -13.52 20.67
CA ALA A 268 -0.76 -12.10 21.00
C ALA A 268 -0.39 -11.84 22.47
N GLU A 269 0.55 -10.90 22.69
CA GLU A 269 1.01 -10.47 24.02
C GLU A 269 0.38 -9.15 24.47
N ALA A 270 -0.24 -8.41 23.54
CA ALA A 270 -0.85 -7.11 23.81
C ALA A 270 -2.35 -7.23 24.16
N PRO A 271 -2.94 -6.23 24.84
CA PRO A 271 -4.37 -6.23 25.17
C PRO A 271 -5.29 -6.01 23.98
N TRP A 272 -4.75 -5.55 22.82
CA TRP A 272 -5.49 -5.31 21.59
C TRP A 272 -4.87 -6.05 20.43
N LEU A 273 -5.71 -6.62 19.55
CA LEU A 273 -5.32 -7.33 18.35
C LEU A 273 -5.89 -6.59 17.12
N LEU A 274 -5.01 -6.02 16.31
CA LEU A 274 -5.35 -5.38 15.04
C LEU A 274 -5.20 -6.40 13.90
N GLU A 275 -6.28 -6.63 13.17
CA GLU A 275 -6.25 -7.45 11.96
C GLU A 275 -5.77 -6.61 10.77
N LEU A 276 -4.76 -7.10 10.06
CA LEU A 276 -4.23 -6.52 8.83
C LEU A 276 -4.23 -7.56 7.71
N ASP A 277 -4.99 -7.30 6.66
CA ASP A 277 -5.01 -8.16 5.47
C ASP A 277 -3.70 -7.99 4.67
N ALA A 278 -3.17 -9.11 4.13
CA ALA A 278 -1.85 -9.12 3.49
C ALA A 278 -1.76 -8.31 2.20
N ASP A 279 -2.89 -7.89 1.63
CA ASP A 279 -2.98 -7.06 0.43
C ASP A 279 -3.35 -5.59 0.72
N ASP A 280 -3.56 -5.26 2.00
CA ASP A 280 -3.90 -3.93 2.50
C ASP A 280 -2.73 -3.30 3.28
N TRP A 281 -2.87 -2.08 3.79
CA TRP A 281 -1.84 -1.42 4.59
C TRP A 281 -2.41 -0.36 5.54
N LEU A 282 -1.59 0.09 6.49
CA LEU A 282 -1.97 1.06 7.51
C LEU A 282 -1.44 2.47 7.18
N PRO A 283 -2.20 3.55 7.46
CA PRO A 283 -1.67 4.90 7.56
C PRO A 283 -0.63 4.99 8.69
N GLN A 284 0.33 5.90 8.59
CA GLN A 284 1.45 6.05 9.53
C GLN A 284 1.02 6.22 11.00
N ASP A 285 -0.13 6.87 11.25
CA ASP A 285 -0.63 7.16 12.59
C ASP A 285 -1.72 6.22 13.09
N ALA A 286 -2.01 5.14 12.36
CA ALA A 286 -3.14 4.26 12.71
C ALA A 286 -3.01 3.68 14.12
N ILE A 287 -1.84 3.14 14.47
CA ILE A 287 -1.59 2.55 15.80
C ILE A 287 -1.70 3.62 16.88
N ARG A 288 -1.12 4.79 16.68
CA ARG A 288 -1.20 5.89 17.67
C ARG A 288 -2.64 6.30 17.96
N ILE A 289 -3.47 6.43 16.93
CA ILE A 289 -4.88 6.81 17.07
C ILE A 289 -5.69 5.69 17.72
N LEU A 290 -5.47 4.44 17.33
CA LEU A 290 -6.13 3.29 17.95
C LEU A 290 -5.79 3.19 19.45
N LEU A 291 -4.52 3.30 19.83
CA LEU A 291 -4.09 3.22 21.23
C LEU A 291 -4.62 4.37 22.07
N SER A 292 -4.59 5.62 21.57
CA SER A 292 -5.17 6.76 22.28
C SER A 292 -6.69 6.61 22.50
N THR A 293 -7.38 5.89 21.61
CA THR A 293 -8.80 5.57 21.77
C THR A 293 -9.00 4.40 22.74
N ALA A 294 -8.13 3.41 22.71
CA ALA A 294 -8.13 2.26 23.59
C ALA A 294 -7.98 2.67 25.07
N ASP A 295 -7.14 3.66 25.35
CA ASP A 295 -6.92 4.20 26.70
C ASP A 295 -8.20 4.81 27.32
N THR A 296 -9.13 5.27 26.49
CA THR A 296 -10.41 5.85 26.91
C THR A 296 -11.59 4.90 26.72
N ALA A 297 -11.34 3.69 26.22
CA ALA A 297 -12.39 2.70 25.99
C ALA A 297 -12.78 1.99 27.27
N THR A 298 -14.08 1.81 27.48
CA THR A 298 -14.60 1.04 28.62
C THR A 298 -14.28 -0.47 28.45
N ARG A 299 -14.45 -1.25 29.52
CA ARG A 299 -14.22 -2.70 29.45
C ARG A 299 -15.19 -3.40 28.50
N GLU A 300 -16.38 -2.84 28.33
CA GLU A 300 -17.41 -3.34 27.42
C GLU A 300 -17.03 -3.14 25.94
N THR A 301 -16.07 -2.26 25.63
CA THR A 301 -15.63 -2.04 24.26
C THR A 301 -14.77 -3.21 23.77
N SER A 302 -15.26 -3.96 22.79
CA SER A 302 -14.58 -5.13 22.22
C SER A 302 -13.92 -4.87 20.88
N LEU A 303 -14.41 -3.90 20.11
CA LEU A 303 -13.91 -3.56 18.78
C LEU A 303 -13.76 -2.06 18.62
N LEU A 304 -12.60 -1.62 18.14
CA LEU A 304 -12.36 -0.30 17.57
C LEU A 304 -12.30 -0.42 16.06
N TYR A 305 -13.05 0.41 15.34
CA TYR A 305 -13.05 0.43 13.87
C TYR A 305 -13.20 1.86 13.38
N GLY A 306 -12.89 2.11 12.11
CA GLY A 306 -12.88 3.48 11.59
C GLY A 306 -13.35 3.57 10.14
N ASP A 307 -13.07 4.71 9.53
CA ASP A 307 -13.16 4.91 8.09
C ASP A 307 -11.93 4.32 7.41
N TYR A 308 -11.94 4.20 6.08
CA TYR A 308 -10.79 3.69 5.33
C TYR A 308 -10.60 4.41 4.00
N TYR A 309 -9.36 4.40 3.54
CA TYR A 309 -8.99 4.80 2.19
C TYR A 309 -9.22 3.65 1.22
N GLU A 310 -9.88 3.89 0.12
CA GLU A 310 -10.12 2.89 -0.92
C GLU A 310 -9.17 3.07 -2.10
N TRP A 311 -8.58 1.97 -2.55
CA TRP A 311 -7.69 1.90 -3.68
C TRP A 311 -8.14 0.82 -4.65
N THR A 312 -8.32 1.15 -5.91
CA THR A 312 -8.70 0.17 -6.94
C THR A 312 -7.45 -0.27 -7.71
N GLU A 313 -7.26 -1.58 -7.80
CA GLU A 313 -6.20 -2.16 -8.60
C GLU A 313 -6.60 -2.23 -10.08
N GLY A 314 -5.80 -1.61 -10.94
CA GLY A 314 -5.95 -1.64 -12.40
C GLY A 314 -5.36 -2.90 -13.02
N ALA A 315 -5.51 -3.04 -14.35
CA ALA A 315 -5.10 -4.23 -15.11
C ALA A 315 -3.58 -4.54 -15.04
N ARG A 316 -2.75 -3.57 -14.66
CA ARG A 316 -1.30 -3.71 -14.52
C ARG A 316 -0.86 -3.65 -13.06
N LYS A 317 -1.71 -4.03 -12.14
CA LYS A 317 -1.50 -3.94 -10.68
C LYS A 317 -1.22 -2.52 -10.15
N GLN A 318 -1.39 -1.47 -10.97
CA GLN A 318 -1.31 -0.09 -10.48
C GLN A 318 -2.51 0.24 -9.61
N LEU A 319 -2.26 0.93 -8.50
CA LEU A 319 -3.30 1.40 -7.60
C LEU A 319 -3.80 2.79 -8.02
N ILE A 320 -5.09 2.99 -7.91
CA ILE A 320 -5.79 4.24 -8.18
C ILE A 320 -6.56 4.61 -6.94
N PHE A 321 -6.29 5.79 -6.39
CA PHE A 321 -6.99 6.27 -5.20
C PHE A 321 -8.48 6.52 -5.47
N GLY A 322 -9.35 5.85 -4.72
CA GLY A 322 -10.80 5.93 -4.80
C GLY A 322 -11.44 6.93 -3.83
N GLY A 323 -10.65 7.48 -2.90
CA GLY A 323 -11.13 8.38 -1.84
C GLY A 323 -11.33 7.68 -0.50
N ILE A 324 -11.96 8.42 0.44
CA ILE A 324 -12.29 7.92 1.78
C ILE A 324 -13.69 7.30 1.76
N ARG A 325 -13.81 6.12 2.35
CA ARG A 325 -15.09 5.45 2.61
C ARG A 325 -15.45 5.60 4.08
N LYS A 326 -16.65 6.10 4.32
CA LYS A 326 -17.22 6.25 5.64
C LYS A 326 -17.85 4.94 6.09
N THR A 327 -17.46 4.48 7.28
CA THR A 327 -18.09 3.33 7.94
C THR A 327 -19.21 3.84 8.86
N PRO A 328 -20.35 3.14 8.97
CA PRO A 328 -21.42 3.54 9.88
C PRO A 328 -20.92 3.63 11.32
N ALA A 329 -21.28 4.72 12.01
CA ALA A 329 -20.87 4.95 13.39
C ALA A 329 -21.52 3.96 14.38
N ASN A 330 -22.64 3.37 14.01
CA ASN A 330 -23.35 2.39 14.82
C ASN A 330 -23.64 1.14 13.96
N VAL A 331 -22.83 0.12 14.15
CA VAL A 331 -22.95 -1.15 13.44
C VAL A 331 -23.78 -2.10 14.31
N GLN A 332 -24.95 -2.48 13.82
CA GLN A 332 -25.83 -3.47 14.44
C GLN A 332 -25.71 -4.81 13.73
N ALA A 333 -25.87 -5.91 14.46
CA ALA A 333 -25.81 -7.26 13.89
C ALA A 333 -26.75 -7.44 12.70
N ASP A 334 -27.98 -6.94 12.79
CA ASP A 334 -28.96 -7.02 11.70
C ASP A 334 -28.53 -6.23 10.44
N ALA A 335 -27.90 -5.07 10.62
CA ALA A 335 -27.38 -4.27 9.52
C ALA A 335 -26.20 -4.98 8.81
N LEU A 336 -25.34 -5.65 9.58
CA LEU A 336 -24.27 -6.50 9.03
C LEU A 336 -24.84 -7.69 8.25
N LEU A 337 -25.89 -8.32 8.78
CA LEU A 337 -26.58 -9.43 8.12
C LEU A 337 -27.41 -8.99 6.89
N ALA A 338 -27.81 -7.74 6.80
CA ALA A 338 -28.60 -7.21 5.68
C ALA A 338 -27.77 -6.78 4.47
N GLY A 339 -26.52 -6.41 4.67
CA GLY A 339 -25.66 -5.98 3.60
C GLY A 339 -24.22 -5.90 4.07
N ALA A 340 -23.38 -6.71 3.42
CA ALA A 340 -21.96 -6.78 3.72
C ALA A 340 -21.28 -5.41 3.57
N LEU A 341 -21.22 -4.65 4.66
CA LEU A 341 -20.42 -3.43 4.75
C LEU A 341 -19.04 -3.82 5.27
N PRO A 342 -17.97 -3.64 4.48
CA PRO A 342 -16.64 -3.90 4.98
C PRO A 342 -16.34 -2.97 6.16
N ILE A 343 -15.86 -3.56 7.25
CA ILE A 343 -15.41 -2.85 8.43
C ILE A 343 -13.89 -2.96 8.48
N ALA A 344 -13.21 -1.83 8.43
CA ALA A 344 -11.76 -1.75 8.55
C ALA A 344 -11.34 -0.37 9.12
N PRO A 345 -10.27 -0.32 9.96
CA PRO A 345 -9.59 -1.47 10.54
C PRO A 345 -10.48 -2.25 11.50
N ARG A 346 -10.06 -3.46 11.84
CA ARG A 346 -10.65 -4.29 12.90
C ARG A 346 -9.63 -4.45 14.03
N CYS A 347 -9.79 -3.67 15.10
CA CYS A 347 -8.92 -3.72 16.27
C CYS A 347 -9.72 -4.25 17.46
N TYR A 348 -9.48 -5.48 17.83
CA TYR A 348 -10.24 -6.23 18.83
C TYR A 348 -9.57 -6.17 20.20
N ARG A 349 -10.37 -6.13 21.26
CA ARG A 349 -9.89 -6.41 22.63
C ARG A 349 -9.62 -7.91 22.75
N VAL A 350 -8.41 -8.28 23.13
CA VAL A 350 -7.99 -9.69 23.22
C VAL A 350 -8.84 -10.45 24.25
N GLU A 351 -9.14 -9.84 25.42
CA GLU A 351 -10.00 -10.43 26.43
C GLU A 351 -11.41 -10.75 25.89
N ALA A 352 -11.98 -9.86 25.08
CA ALA A 352 -13.29 -10.08 24.46
C ALA A 352 -13.25 -11.22 23.42
N LEU A 353 -12.19 -11.31 22.62
CA LEU A 353 -12.00 -12.45 21.70
C LEU A 353 -11.91 -13.78 22.47
N HIS A 354 -11.17 -13.83 23.56
CA HIS A 354 -11.07 -15.04 24.38
C HIS A 354 -12.40 -15.43 25.01
N SER A 355 -13.23 -14.45 25.44
CA SER A 355 -14.53 -14.72 26.05
C SER A 355 -15.53 -15.40 25.12
N ILE A 356 -15.33 -15.23 23.80
CA ILE A 356 -16.15 -15.87 22.77
C ILE A 356 -15.39 -16.98 22.02
N HIS A 357 -14.25 -17.44 22.52
CA HIS A 357 -13.40 -18.50 21.94
C HIS A 357 -12.86 -18.21 20.53
N GLY A 358 -12.61 -16.95 20.18
CA GLY A 358 -12.06 -16.53 18.90
C GLY A 358 -12.99 -16.78 17.71
N TRP A 359 -12.41 -16.98 16.53
CA TRP A 359 -13.12 -17.22 15.26
C TRP A 359 -13.61 -18.66 15.14
N MET A 360 -14.83 -18.85 14.61
CA MET A 360 -15.41 -20.16 14.43
C MET A 360 -14.76 -20.93 13.27
N LEU A 361 -14.23 -22.13 13.57
CA LEU A 361 -13.62 -23.02 12.57
C LEU A 361 -14.66 -23.91 11.86
N ASN A 362 -15.80 -24.12 12.49
CA ASN A 362 -16.92 -24.95 11.98
C ASN A 362 -17.95 -24.12 11.20
N ALA A 363 -17.67 -22.82 10.96
CA ALA A 363 -18.50 -21.99 10.10
C ALA A 363 -18.57 -22.56 8.66
N PRO A 364 -19.64 -22.27 7.89
CA PRO A 364 -19.72 -22.67 6.50
C PRO A 364 -18.46 -22.29 5.73
N TYR A 365 -18.08 -23.13 4.80
CA TYR A 365 -16.84 -22.97 4.00
C TYR A 365 -15.54 -23.07 4.85
N GLY A 366 -15.61 -23.70 6.02
CA GLY A 366 -14.44 -23.93 6.89
C GLY A 366 -13.87 -22.65 7.49
N GLY A 367 -14.69 -21.62 7.74
CA GLY A 367 -14.23 -20.35 8.28
C GLY A 367 -13.31 -19.55 7.32
N ARG A 368 -13.41 -19.81 6.00
CA ARG A 368 -12.59 -19.14 4.97
C ARG A 368 -13.27 -17.92 4.36
N LEU A 369 -14.56 -17.75 4.61
CA LEU A 369 -15.38 -16.68 4.07
C LEU A 369 -16.22 -16.07 5.19
N TYR A 370 -16.31 -14.74 5.18
CA TYR A 370 -17.15 -13.94 6.08
C TYR A 370 -16.78 -14.07 7.56
N GLU A 371 -15.55 -14.45 7.87
CA GLU A 371 -15.01 -14.56 9.23
C GLU A 371 -15.01 -13.22 9.97
N ASP A 372 -14.86 -12.14 9.24
CA ASP A 372 -14.92 -10.77 9.74
C ASP A 372 -16.34 -10.39 10.21
N PHE A 373 -17.38 -10.78 9.47
CA PHE A 373 -18.78 -10.58 9.90
C PHE A 373 -19.14 -11.50 11.04
N GLU A 374 -18.72 -12.76 10.99
CA GLU A 374 -18.98 -13.76 12.02
C GLU A 374 -18.53 -13.27 13.40
N ILE A 375 -17.27 -12.86 13.52
CA ILE A 375 -16.70 -12.43 14.79
C ILE A 375 -17.32 -11.11 15.29
N ILE A 376 -17.59 -10.14 14.40
CA ILE A 376 -18.18 -8.87 14.76
C ILE A 376 -19.62 -9.03 15.25
N ILE A 377 -20.42 -9.87 14.60
CA ILE A 377 -21.80 -10.16 15.02
C ILE A 377 -21.79 -10.77 16.42
N ARG A 378 -20.95 -11.77 16.67
CA ARG A 378 -20.87 -12.40 18.00
C ARG A 378 -20.43 -11.43 19.08
N LEU A 379 -19.43 -10.60 18.82
CA LEU A 379 -18.99 -9.56 19.75
C LEU A 379 -20.10 -8.54 20.03
N SER A 380 -20.88 -8.15 19.01
CA SER A 380 -21.94 -7.14 19.15
C SER A 380 -23.10 -7.55 20.06
N HIS A 381 -23.27 -8.86 20.34
CA HIS A 381 -24.33 -9.34 21.24
C HIS A 381 -24.06 -9.03 22.73
N SER A 382 -22.80 -8.98 23.12
CA SER A 382 -22.41 -8.83 24.53
C SER A 382 -21.47 -7.65 24.80
N HIS A 383 -20.99 -6.99 23.76
CA HIS A 383 -20.00 -5.93 23.86
C HIS A 383 -20.35 -4.73 22.99
N GLN A 384 -19.70 -3.60 23.27
CA GLN A 384 -19.81 -2.38 22.49
C GLN A 384 -18.77 -2.35 21.35
N LEU A 385 -19.21 -1.87 20.20
CA LEU A 385 -18.34 -1.57 19.05
C LEU A 385 -18.16 -0.06 18.97
N ARG A 386 -16.92 0.43 18.92
CA ARG A 386 -16.64 1.87 18.94
C ARG A 386 -16.07 2.33 17.61
N HIS A 387 -16.78 3.22 16.94
CA HIS A 387 -16.36 3.87 15.70
C HIS A 387 -15.45 5.07 15.94
N LEU A 388 -14.40 5.21 15.11
CA LEU A 388 -13.54 6.38 15.00
C LEU A 388 -13.80 7.04 13.65
N PRO A 389 -14.25 8.30 13.56
CA PRO A 389 -14.60 8.97 12.31
C PRO A 389 -13.35 9.48 11.55
N VAL A 390 -12.33 8.65 11.47
CA VAL A 390 -11.06 8.93 10.79
C VAL A 390 -10.63 7.71 9.98
N PRO A 391 -10.00 7.91 8.81
CA PRO A 391 -9.51 6.79 8.01
C PRO A 391 -8.23 6.21 8.62
N LEU A 392 -8.31 4.94 9.04
CA LEU A 392 -7.25 4.23 9.76
C LEU A 392 -6.73 3.00 9.00
N TYR A 393 -7.16 2.82 7.77
CA TYR A 393 -6.85 1.64 6.97
C TYR A 393 -6.82 1.99 5.50
N HIS A 394 -5.94 1.37 4.72
CA HIS A 394 -5.94 1.44 3.27
C HIS A 394 -6.40 0.10 2.71
N ARG A 395 -7.56 0.10 2.09
CA ARG A 395 -8.17 -1.10 1.51
C ARG A 395 -7.94 -1.16 0.02
N ARG A 396 -7.40 -2.29 -0.46
CA ARG A 396 -7.21 -2.57 -1.86
C ARG A 396 -8.41 -3.34 -2.44
N ILE A 397 -8.96 -2.85 -3.53
CA ILE A 397 -10.02 -3.52 -4.29
C ILE A 397 -9.40 -4.18 -5.51
N ARG A 398 -9.42 -5.51 -5.53
CA ARG A 398 -8.93 -6.35 -6.63
C ARG A 398 -10.07 -7.08 -7.32
N LYS A 399 -9.95 -7.32 -8.63
CA LYS A 399 -10.90 -8.18 -9.37
C LYS A 399 -10.88 -9.63 -8.85
N SER A 400 -9.74 -10.08 -8.34
CA SER A 400 -9.52 -11.41 -7.76
C SER A 400 -9.85 -11.50 -6.27
N SER A 401 -10.47 -10.48 -5.67
CA SER A 401 -10.85 -10.52 -4.25
C SER A 401 -11.83 -11.66 -3.97
N ILE A 402 -11.58 -12.42 -2.91
CA ILE A 402 -12.39 -13.56 -2.47
C ILE A 402 -13.85 -13.15 -2.28
N THR A 403 -14.11 -11.97 -1.74
CA THR A 403 -15.45 -11.42 -1.53
C THR A 403 -16.24 -11.27 -2.84
N HIS A 404 -15.58 -10.85 -3.93
CA HIS A 404 -16.22 -10.72 -5.23
C HIS A 404 -16.45 -12.08 -5.93
N GLN A 405 -15.55 -13.05 -5.72
CA GLN A 405 -15.61 -14.36 -6.34
C GLN A 405 -16.70 -15.26 -5.73
N HIS A 406 -17.13 -14.99 -4.51
CA HIS A 406 -18.02 -15.86 -3.75
C HIS A 406 -19.29 -15.17 -3.22
N SER A 407 -19.70 -14.07 -3.84
CA SER A 407 -20.89 -13.32 -3.42
C SER A 407 -22.18 -14.18 -3.39
N GLU A 408 -22.26 -15.22 -4.22
CA GLU A 408 -23.38 -16.17 -4.24
C GLU A 408 -23.47 -17.03 -2.96
N LYS A 409 -22.36 -17.20 -2.23
CA LYS A 409 -22.32 -17.98 -0.98
C LYS A 409 -22.83 -17.20 0.23
N TYR A 410 -22.92 -15.87 0.11
CA TYR A 410 -23.30 -15.01 1.23
C TYR A 410 -24.69 -15.32 1.78
N ALA A 411 -25.67 -15.55 0.92
CA ALA A 411 -27.04 -15.87 1.36
C ALA A 411 -27.12 -17.15 2.21
N GLY A 412 -26.36 -18.19 1.84
CA GLY A 412 -26.29 -19.44 2.60
C GLY A 412 -25.59 -19.25 3.94
N TRP A 413 -24.48 -18.50 3.95
CA TRP A 413 -23.78 -18.17 5.18
C TRP A 413 -24.64 -17.30 6.12
N MET A 414 -25.33 -16.30 5.59
CA MET A 414 -26.21 -15.42 6.35
C MET A 414 -27.37 -16.21 7.01
N LYS A 415 -27.96 -17.18 6.30
CA LYS A 415 -28.98 -18.06 6.87
C LYS A 415 -28.43 -18.85 8.06
N TRP A 416 -27.28 -19.48 7.88
CA TRP A 416 -26.60 -20.22 8.92
C TRP A 416 -26.29 -19.32 10.13
N MET A 417 -25.76 -18.11 9.92
CA MET A 417 -25.42 -17.20 11.00
C MET A 417 -26.62 -16.78 11.82
N ARG A 418 -27.78 -16.56 11.19
CA ARG A 418 -29.03 -16.29 11.90
C ARG A 418 -29.48 -17.46 12.78
N GLU A 419 -29.28 -18.68 12.30
CA GLU A 419 -29.58 -19.89 13.09
C GLU A 419 -28.65 -20.01 14.30
N GLN A 420 -27.37 -19.63 14.18
CA GLN A 420 -26.43 -19.60 15.32
C GLN A 420 -26.76 -18.49 16.32
N ALA A 421 -27.20 -17.32 15.89
CA ALA A 421 -27.52 -16.17 16.73
C ALA A 421 -28.78 -16.37 17.58
N VAL A 422 -29.66 -17.30 17.23
CA VAL A 422 -30.91 -17.63 17.95
C VAL A 422 -30.68 -18.64 19.08
N LEU A 423 -29.59 -19.40 19.05
CA LEU A 423 -29.26 -20.36 20.13
C LEU A 423 -28.59 -19.64 21.28
N PRO A 424 -29.19 -19.60 22.50
CA PRO A 424 -28.47 -19.15 23.70
C PRO A 424 -27.22 -20.02 23.82
N GLN A 425 -26.08 -19.41 24.10
CA GLN A 425 -24.85 -20.15 24.39
C GLN A 425 -25.16 -21.08 25.58
N GLY A 426 -25.35 -22.36 25.30
CA GLY A 426 -25.61 -23.34 26.32
C GLY A 426 -24.43 -23.38 27.28
N ASP A 427 -24.72 -23.19 28.57
CA ASP A 427 -23.82 -23.53 29.66
C ASP A 427 -23.16 -24.85 29.36
N GLY A 428 -21.83 -24.84 29.18
CA GLY A 428 -21.02 -26.04 29.04
C GLY A 428 -21.10 -26.89 30.32
N GLY A 429 -22.24 -27.52 30.51
CA GLY A 429 -22.47 -28.49 31.56
C GLY A 429 -21.60 -29.71 31.31
N ASP A 430 -20.58 -29.89 32.15
CA ASP A 430 -19.76 -31.06 32.37
C ASP A 430 -20.63 -32.33 32.38
N ALA A 431 -20.82 -32.97 31.27
CA ALA A 431 -21.30 -34.36 31.25
C ALA A 431 -20.09 -35.31 31.39
N ARG A 432 -19.65 -35.51 32.62
CA ARG A 432 -18.85 -36.69 32.96
C ARG A 432 -19.73 -37.92 32.74
N PRO A 433 -19.28 -38.93 32.01
CA PRO A 433 -19.97 -40.21 32.00
C PRO A 433 -19.73 -40.88 33.37
N SER A 434 -20.82 -41.13 34.09
CA SER A 434 -20.84 -41.95 35.27
C SER A 434 -20.75 -43.43 34.88
N THR A 435 -19.70 -44.12 35.40
CA THR A 435 -19.44 -45.56 35.59
C THR A 435 -19.67 -46.49 34.43
#